data_e032520974ecdaa05e99dedac489c60e
#
_entry.id   e032520974ecdaa05e99dedac489c60e
#
_cell.length_a   1.000
_cell.length_b   1.000
_cell.length_c   1.000
_cell.angle_alpha   90.00
_cell.angle_beta   90.00
_cell.angle_gamma   90.00
#
_symmetry.space_group_name_H-M   'P 1'
#
loop_
_entity.id
_entity.type
_entity.pdbx_description
1 polymer ?
#
loop_
_entity_poly.entity_id
_entity_poly.type
_entity_poly.pdbx_seq_one_letter_code
_entity_poly.pdbx_strand_id
1 'polypeptide(L)'
;MRNTPYALRTYLQTYDNTVSKYVPLELFPDQVSLLEDYESSNENIALKYRQAGVSTVTAAWASKKLAFARKEKPEKVLIIANKLDTSVEMANKIRAFIEQWPSWVSIGFSVEKNSQRHFKLNNGCEVKAVATSKDALRGYTPTILIFDEAAFIEADGDFWSACMASLSTGGKVIVVSTPNGYDPIYYEIYDQALRGMNDFKISEMFWFRDPRYTRDLYMVKTNDLVHYLLNREDYPLDAVISLTNDNPYDRDHTIVTDYISQGYKPCSAWFEGMVKKLKYDRRKVAQELECNFLGSGDNVFVDVSRGDSEDFSSIQIIDFDEREQVLEYVGKIPPDVLAEIAYKWGTMYNAYCVIDITGGMGVSTARKMQELQYQPGLYVDGVDTSNKWKWDPKINDKIPGINFNTKRVQIIAAFEEGVRHGFKIYSHRTYNEMNTFVYINGRPDHQKGQHDDCIMGLSMAIYIAEKSFQSLTKVVNHTKAMLNSWASVVNENKNTSEFFNPMVPQMGRDPNLNNNGASKADYQKYGWLFGAK
;
A
#
# COMPACT_ATOMS: atom_id res chain seq x y z
N MET A 1 33.65 3.68 -14.42
CA MET A 1 32.58 3.59 -13.40
C MET A 1 31.17 3.96 -13.92
N ARG A 2 30.95 3.85 -15.24
CA ARG A 2 29.62 4.06 -15.84
C ARG A 2 28.62 2.94 -15.48
N ASN A 3 29.13 1.70 -15.29
CA ASN A 3 28.30 0.58 -14.87
C ASN A 3 28.17 0.53 -13.34
N THR A 4 26.99 0.87 -12.82
CA THR A 4 26.72 0.95 -11.38
C THR A 4 26.81 -0.41 -10.69
N PRO A 5 26.14 -1.48 -11.16
CA PRO A 5 26.25 -2.81 -10.55
C PRO A 5 27.69 -3.31 -10.45
N TYR A 6 28.47 -3.15 -11.50
CA TYR A 6 29.88 -3.55 -11.51
C TYR A 6 30.69 -2.79 -10.45
N ALA A 7 30.51 -1.46 -10.36
CA ALA A 7 31.25 -0.66 -9.40
C ALA A 7 30.91 -1.04 -7.94
N LEU A 8 29.64 -1.28 -7.64
CA LEU A 8 29.21 -1.67 -6.29
C LEU A 8 29.77 -3.05 -5.91
N ARG A 9 29.66 -4.04 -6.80
CA ARG A 9 30.22 -5.39 -6.56
C ARG A 9 31.73 -5.39 -6.36
N THR A 10 32.44 -4.53 -7.08
CA THR A 10 33.92 -4.53 -7.08
C THR A 10 34.50 -3.88 -5.83
N TYR A 11 33.86 -2.82 -5.32
CA TYR A 11 34.47 -1.98 -4.30
C TYR A 11 33.78 -1.99 -2.95
N LEU A 12 32.53 -2.46 -2.87
CA LEU A 12 31.76 -2.40 -1.64
C LEU A 12 31.57 -3.77 -1.00
N GLN A 13 31.52 -3.78 0.32
CA GLN A 13 31.26 -4.94 1.15
C GLN A 13 30.06 -4.66 2.05
N THR A 14 29.28 -5.68 2.33
CA THR A 14 28.19 -5.64 3.31
C THR A 14 28.45 -6.58 4.46
N TYR A 15 27.92 -6.28 5.63
CA TYR A 15 28.01 -7.19 6.76
C TYR A 15 26.96 -8.29 6.62
N ASP A 16 27.42 -9.54 6.60
CA ASP A 16 26.56 -10.72 6.59
C ASP A 16 26.45 -11.29 7.99
N ASN A 17 25.24 -11.20 8.55
CA ASN A 17 24.93 -11.69 9.91
C ASN A 17 25.06 -13.22 10.02
N THR A 18 24.91 -13.96 8.92
CA THR A 18 24.96 -15.43 8.91
C THR A 18 26.37 -15.92 9.20
N VAL A 19 27.36 -15.26 8.62
CA VAL A 19 28.79 -15.58 8.80
C VAL A 19 29.52 -14.58 9.69
N SER A 20 28.82 -13.59 10.23
CA SER A 20 29.33 -12.56 11.14
C SER A 20 30.60 -11.85 10.63
N LYS A 21 30.65 -11.55 9.33
CA LYS A 21 31.78 -10.86 8.69
C LYS A 21 31.36 -9.99 7.52
N TYR A 22 32.24 -9.09 7.10
CA TYR A 22 32.10 -8.36 5.83
C TYR A 22 32.36 -9.29 4.65
N VAL A 23 31.44 -9.27 3.70
CA VAL A 23 31.50 -10.02 2.42
C VAL A 23 31.33 -9.04 1.26
N PRO A 24 31.87 -9.34 0.06
CA PRO A 24 31.60 -8.53 -1.12
C PRO A 24 30.10 -8.32 -1.31
N LEU A 25 29.71 -7.12 -1.75
CA LEU A 25 28.31 -6.81 -2.03
C LEU A 25 27.88 -7.56 -3.29
N GLU A 26 27.31 -8.74 -3.11
CA GLU A 26 26.69 -9.50 -4.20
C GLU A 26 25.31 -8.91 -4.50
N LEU A 27 25.05 -8.67 -5.78
CA LEU A 27 23.79 -8.14 -6.27
C LEU A 27 23.02 -9.24 -7.00
N PHE A 28 21.79 -9.45 -6.63
CA PHE A 28 20.87 -10.37 -7.29
C PHE A 28 20.25 -9.74 -8.53
N PRO A 29 19.68 -10.51 -9.47
CA PRO A 29 19.14 -9.98 -10.72
C PRO A 29 18.17 -8.84 -10.54
N ASP A 30 17.18 -8.97 -9.65
CA ASP A 30 16.18 -7.90 -9.37
C ASP A 30 16.83 -6.63 -8.78
N GLN A 31 17.89 -6.78 -7.98
CA GLN A 31 18.65 -5.64 -7.46
C GLN A 31 19.49 -4.94 -8.55
N VAL A 32 19.96 -5.68 -9.55
CA VAL A 32 20.64 -5.10 -10.72
C VAL A 32 19.64 -4.29 -11.54
N SER A 33 18.46 -4.86 -11.81
CA SER A 33 17.37 -4.16 -12.51
C SER A 33 16.94 -2.89 -11.76
N LEU A 34 16.79 -2.96 -10.44
CA LEU A 34 16.49 -1.80 -9.60
C LEU A 34 17.53 -0.68 -9.77
N LEU A 35 18.81 -1.02 -9.80
CA LEU A 35 19.88 -0.04 -9.99
C LEU A 35 19.85 0.59 -11.40
N GLU A 36 19.48 -0.17 -12.42
CA GLU A 36 19.27 0.32 -13.77
C GLU A 36 18.07 1.27 -13.84
N ASP A 37 16.99 0.96 -13.14
CA ASP A 37 15.83 1.84 -12.99
C ASP A 37 16.21 3.15 -12.27
N TYR A 38 17.00 3.08 -11.19
CA TYR A 38 17.51 4.27 -10.51
C TYR A 38 18.40 5.16 -11.39
N GLU A 39 19.11 4.60 -12.34
CA GLU A 39 19.92 5.39 -13.27
C GLU A 39 19.09 5.97 -14.43
N SER A 40 18.05 5.26 -14.89
CA SER A 40 17.26 5.65 -16.06
C SER A 40 16.06 6.56 -15.75
N SER A 41 15.47 6.46 -14.55
CA SER A 41 14.30 7.26 -14.16
C SER A 41 14.61 8.19 -12.97
N ASN A 42 13.91 9.32 -12.92
CA ASN A 42 13.96 10.23 -11.76
C ASN A 42 12.95 9.86 -10.68
N GLU A 43 11.90 9.13 -11.02
CA GLU A 43 10.84 8.70 -10.12
C GLU A 43 10.84 7.19 -10.07
N ASN A 44 11.07 6.63 -8.88
CA ASN A 44 11.21 5.19 -8.71
C ASN A 44 10.43 4.72 -7.48
N ILE A 45 9.68 3.64 -7.66
CA ILE A 45 8.97 2.97 -6.57
C ILE A 45 9.34 1.49 -6.55
N ALA A 46 9.73 0.99 -5.39
CA ALA A 46 10.15 -0.40 -5.21
C ALA A 46 9.25 -1.12 -4.21
N LEU A 47 8.49 -2.10 -4.70
CA LEU A 47 7.75 -3.06 -3.89
C LEU A 47 8.68 -4.22 -3.54
N LYS A 48 8.82 -4.52 -2.27
CA LYS A 48 9.75 -5.54 -1.81
C LYS A 48 9.14 -6.47 -0.76
N TYR A 49 9.57 -7.72 -0.74
CA TYR A 49 9.41 -8.57 0.44
C TYR A 49 10.44 -8.19 1.52
N ARG A 50 10.18 -8.61 2.76
CA ARG A 50 11.10 -8.35 3.87
C ARG A 50 12.44 -9.05 3.66
N GLN A 51 13.55 -8.35 3.93
CA GLN A 51 14.93 -8.81 3.72
C GLN A 51 15.38 -8.93 2.26
N ALA A 52 14.71 -8.29 1.32
CA ALA A 52 15.14 -8.19 -0.08
C ALA A 52 16.47 -7.43 -0.29
N GLY A 53 17.00 -6.79 0.75
CA GLY A 53 18.27 -6.04 0.70
C GLY A 53 18.17 -4.69 -0.01
N VAL A 54 16.98 -4.23 -0.38
CA VAL A 54 16.76 -2.99 -1.15
C VAL A 54 17.35 -1.77 -0.45
N SER A 55 17.09 -1.58 0.86
CA SER A 55 17.65 -0.43 1.61
C SER A 55 19.19 -0.43 1.59
N THR A 56 19.82 -1.61 1.61
CA THR A 56 21.29 -1.73 1.49
C THR A 56 21.77 -1.34 0.10
N VAL A 57 21.13 -1.85 -0.94
CA VAL A 57 21.47 -1.54 -2.34
C VAL A 57 21.23 -0.06 -2.65
N THR A 58 20.13 0.52 -2.15
CA THR A 58 19.83 1.96 -2.28
C THR A 58 20.89 2.82 -1.57
N ALA A 59 21.34 2.41 -0.37
CA ALA A 59 22.40 3.10 0.34
C ALA A 59 23.76 3.01 -0.41
N ALA A 60 24.08 1.85 -0.98
CA ALA A 60 25.28 1.67 -1.80
C ALA A 60 25.24 2.53 -3.07
N TRP A 61 24.08 2.59 -3.74
CA TRP A 61 23.86 3.46 -4.89
C TRP A 61 24.02 4.94 -4.52
N ALA A 62 23.39 5.38 -3.42
CA ALA A 62 23.49 6.75 -2.94
C ALA A 62 24.96 7.11 -2.60
N SER A 63 25.72 6.21 -1.97
CA SER A 63 27.14 6.40 -1.69
C SER A 63 27.94 6.65 -2.96
N LYS A 64 27.65 5.91 -4.05
CA LYS A 64 28.27 6.13 -5.36
C LYS A 64 27.94 7.53 -5.90
N LYS A 65 26.66 7.95 -5.85
CA LYS A 65 26.27 9.30 -6.32
C LYS A 65 27.03 10.39 -5.58
N LEU A 66 27.15 10.28 -4.26
CA LEU A 66 27.89 11.22 -3.43
C LEU A 66 29.40 11.21 -3.73
N ALA A 67 29.98 10.01 -3.89
CA ALA A 67 31.41 9.83 -4.15
C ALA A 67 31.86 10.38 -5.50
N PHE A 68 31.00 10.32 -6.52
CA PHE A 68 31.31 10.77 -7.88
C PHE A 68 30.71 12.13 -8.24
N ALA A 69 30.07 12.81 -7.29
CA ALA A 69 29.54 14.15 -7.50
C ALA A 69 30.67 15.18 -7.65
N ARG A 70 30.49 16.11 -8.59
CA ARG A 70 31.41 17.23 -8.77
C ARG A 70 31.13 18.33 -7.76
N LYS A 71 32.18 19.09 -7.36
CA LYS A 71 32.01 20.22 -6.44
C LYS A 71 31.05 21.29 -6.96
N GLU A 72 31.01 21.49 -8.28
CA GLU A 72 30.13 22.45 -8.95
C GLU A 72 28.65 22.00 -8.94
N LYS A 73 28.42 20.70 -8.78
CA LYS A 73 27.06 20.10 -8.72
C LYS A 73 27.01 19.05 -7.61
N PRO A 74 27.02 19.47 -6.34
CA PRO A 74 26.98 18.54 -5.22
C PRO A 74 25.59 17.90 -5.08
N GLU A 75 25.56 16.64 -4.65
CA GLU A 75 24.33 15.92 -4.36
C GLU A 75 23.90 16.15 -2.90
N LYS A 76 22.60 16.34 -2.71
CA LYS A 76 21.97 16.48 -1.39
C LYS A 76 20.94 15.37 -1.22
N VAL A 77 21.26 14.41 -0.39
CA VAL A 77 20.38 13.27 -0.10
C VAL A 77 19.56 13.57 1.15
N LEU A 78 18.24 13.49 1.04
CA LEU A 78 17.32 13.53 2.16
C LEU A 78 16.68 12.15 2.31
N ILE A 79 16.76 11.59 3.52
CA ILE A 79 16.18 10.30 3.85
C ILE A 79 15.01 10.53 4.81
N ILE A 80 13.86 10.01 4.45
CA ILE A 80 12.62 10.09 5.23
C ILE A 80 12.15 8.66 5.54
N ALA A 81 11.79 8.42 6.78
CA ALA A 81 11.17 7.17 7.20
C ALA A 81 10.13 7.46 8.29
N ASN A 82 9.26 6.50 8.57
CA ASN A 82 8.28 6.59 9.66
C ASN A 82 8.95 6.93 11.00
N LYS A 83 10.09 6.27 11.30
CA LYS A 83 10.86 6.51 12.52
C LYS A 83 12.21 7.13 12.18
N LEU A 84 12.65 8.07 13.04
CA LEU A 84 13.95 8.70 12.88
C LEU A 84 15.11 7.69 12.90
N ASP A 85 15.02 6.66 13.75
CA ASP A 85 16.07 5.64 13.85
C ASP A 85 16.25 4.87 12.53
N THR A 86 15.16 4.59 11.80
CA THR A 86 15.21 3.96 10.48
C THR A 86 15.93 4.82 9.45
N SER A 87 15.60 6.11 9.39
CA SER A 87 16.28 7.04 8.47
C SER A 87 17.76 7.25 8.85
N VAL A 88 18.08 7.28 10.13
CA VAL A 88 19.46 7.35 10.64
C VAL A 88 20.24 6.08 10.31
N GLU A 89 19.62 4.90 10.44
CA GLU A 89 20.26 3.63 10.06
C GLU A 89 20.64 3.64 8.57
N MET A 90 19.76 4.11 7.70
CA MET A 90 20.08 4.23 6.28
C MET A 90 21.20 5.24 6.02
N ALA A 91 21.20 6.38 6.69
CA ALA A 91 22.30 7.35 6.60
C ALA A 91 23.64 6.75 7.05
N ASN A 92 23.64 5.94 8.10
CA ASN A 92 24.83 5.23 8.57
C ASN A 92 25.31 4.17 7.55
N LYS A 93 24.41 3.45 6.88
CA LYS A 93 24.77 2.54 5.77
C LYS A 93 25.43 3.30 4.62
N ILE A 94 24.87 4.46 4.22
CA ILE A 94 25.48 5.30 3.19
C ILE A 94 26.89 5.74 3.62
N ARG A 95 27.07 6.17 4.87
CA ARG A 95 28.38 6.56 5.40
C ARG A 95 29.38 5.41 5.35
N ALA A 96 28.98 4.24 5.84
CA ALA A 96 29.84 3.05 5.83
C ALA A 96 30.27 2.63 4.42
N PHE A 97 29.42 2.81 3.42
CA PHE A 97 29.80 2.60 2.01
C PHE A 97 30.69 3.70 1.46
N ILE A 98 30.51 4.94 1.87
CA ILE A 98 31.38 6.05 1.47
C ILE A 98 32.83 5.78 1.90
N GLU A 99 33.03 5.27 3.11
CA GLU A 99 34.36 4.97 3.67
C GLU A 99 35.06 3.80 2.95
N GLN A 100 34.33 2.97 2.23
CA GLN A 100 34.90 1.82 1.50
C GLN A 100 35.40 2.18 0.10
N TRP A 101 35.03 3.33 -0.45
CA TRP A 101 35.50 3.69 -1.79
C TRP A 101 37.02 3.85 -1.82
N PRO A 102 37.70 3.35 -2.86
CA PRO A 102 39.15 3.45 -2.96
C PRO A 102 39.67 4.88 -2.85
N SER A 103 40.86 5.07 -2.30
CA SER A 103 41.46 6.38 -2.07
C SER A 103 41.62 7.20 -3.35
N TRP A 104 41.79 6.57 -4.51
CA TRP A 104 41.86 7.27 -5.80
C TRP A 104 40.49 7.80 -6.28
N VAL A 105 39.38 7.28 -5.76
CA VAL A 105 38.03 7.86 -5.94
C VAL A 105 37.81 8.95 -4.92
N SER A 106 38.28 8.72 -3.70
CA SER A 106 38.07 9.60 -2.56
C SER A 106 39.14 10.69 -2.37
N ILE A 107 39.98 10.97 -3.38
CA ILE A 107 40.96 12.05 -3.32
C ILE A 107 40.27 13.38 -3.02
N GLY A 108 40.56 13.94 -1.86
CA GLY A 108 39.90 15.15 -1.37
C GLY A 108 38.55 14.90 -0.70
N PHE A 109 38.23 13.68 -0.36
CA PHE A 109 36.96 13.25 0.19
C PHE A 109 37.09 13.08 1.70
N SER A 110 36.52 13.97 2.48
CA SER A 110 36.50 13.88 3.93
C SER A 110 35.16 14.34 4.49
N VAL A 111 34.78 13.81 5.64
CA VAL A 111 33.56 14.21 6.33
C VAL A 111 33.83 15.48 7.13
N GLU A 112 33.28 16.62 6.71
CA GLU A 112 33.47 17.92 7.38
C GLU A 112 32.53 18.09 8.58
N LYS A 113 31.23 17.73 8.42
CA LYS A 113 30.23 17.76 9.47
C LYS A 113 29.75 16.34 9.73
N ASN A 114 29.89 15.89 10.97
CA ASN A 114 29.59 14.50 11.32
C ASN A 114 28.64 14.44 12.52
N SER A 115 27.34 14.30 12.23
CA SER A 115 26.35 13.91 13.24
C SER A 115 25.60 12.67 12.74
N GLN A 116 24.94 11.94 13.61
CA GLN A 116 24.16 10.75 13.23
C GLN A 116 23.06 11.08 12.21
N ARG A 117 22.46 12.27 12.31
CA ARG A 117 21.33 12.69 11.48
C ARG A 117 21.72 13.51 10.25
N HIS A 118 22.94 14.03 10.23
CA HIS A 118 23.37 14.96 9.21
C HIS A 118 24.88 14.94 9.06
N PHE A 119 25.38 14.66 7.86
CA PHE A 119 26.79 14.79 7.56
C PHE A 119 27.00 15.45 6.21
N LYS A 120 28.12 16.14 6.08
CA LYS A 120 28.60 16.81 4.87
C LYS A 120 29.97 16.30 4.48
N LEU A 121 30.21 16.28 3.18
CA LEU A 121 31.47 15.93 2.59
C LEU A 121 32.15 17.20 2.06
N ASN A 122 33.48 17.20 1.98
CA ASN A 122 34.27 18.34 1.49
C ASN A 122 34.07 18.62 -0.01
N ASN A 123 33.41 17.72 -0.77
CA ASN A 123 32.98 18.00 -2.14
C ASN A 123 31.64 18.77 -2.19
N GLY A 124 31.08 19.17 -1.04
CA GLY A 124 29.82 19.89 -0.92
C GLY A 124 28.59 18.98 -0.83
N CYS A 125 28.74 17.66 -0.98
CA CYS A 125 27.64 16.72 -0.84
C CYS A 125 27.15 16.62 0.61
N GLU A 126 25.87 16.31 0.78
CA GLU A 126 25.21 16.33 2.08
C GLU A 126 24.20 15.18 2.19
N VAL A 127 24.14 14.56 3.36
CA VAL A 127 23.12 13.56 3.69
C VAL A 127 22.41 13.99 4.97
N LYS A 128 21.08 14.02 4.93
CA LYS A 128 20.25 14.37 6.07
C LYS A 128 19.18 13.30 6.28
N ALA A 129 19.06 12.79 7.51
CA ALA A 129 18.04 11.84 7.93
C ALA A 129 17.01 12.55 8.81
N VAL A 130 15.73 12.36 8.50
CA VAL A 130 14.61 12.96 9.22
C VAL A 130 13.50 11.93 9.44
N ALA A 131 12.73 12.14 10.50
CA ALA A 131 11.45 11.49 10.63
C ALA A 131 10.39 12.28 9.86
N THR A 132 9.27 11.63 9.59
CA THR A 132 8.10 12.27 9.00
C THR A 132 7.61 13.43 9.89
N SER A 133 7.65 14.65 9.36
CA SER A 133 7.05 15.83 9.99
C SER A 133 6.74 16.89 8.93
N LYS A 134 5.74 17.71 9.17
CA LYS A 134 5.37 18.83 8.26
C LYS A 134 6.52 19.83 8.01
N ASP A 135 7.46 19.89 8.91
CA ASP A 135 8.62 20.79 8.83
C ASP A 135 9.91 20.10 8.31
N ALA A 136 9.86 18.81 8.01
CA ALA A 136 11.04 18.04 7.61
C ALA A 136 11.78 18.61 6.40
N LEU A 137 11.06 19.27 5.51
CA LEU A 137 11.55 19.83 4.25
C LEU A 137 11.75 21.34 4.24
N ARG A 138 11.28 22.05 5.28
CA ARG A 138 11.38 23.51 5.31
C ARG A 138 12.84 23.96 5.22
N GLY A 139 13.16 24.72 4.18
CA GLY A 139 14.50 25.25 3.94
C GLY A 139 15.54 24.25 3.44
N TYR A 140 15.11 23.06 2.97
CA TYR A 140 16.01 22.06 2.40
C TYR A 140 15.53 21.64 1.00
N THR A 141 16.41 21.77 0.01
CA THR A 141 16.14 21.37 -1.37
C THR A 141 17.04 20.18 -1.73
N PRO A 142 16.54 18.96 -1.61
CA PRO A 142 17.32 17.76 -1.95
C PRO A 142 17.46 17.60 -3.46
N THR A 143 18.55 16.97 -3.91
CA THR A 143 18.69 16.45 -5.28
C THR A 143 18.26 14.98 -5.36
N ILE A 144 18.30 14.28 -4.21
CA ILE A 144 17.86 12.89 -4.07
C ILE A 144 17.01 12.78 -2.81
N LEU A 145 15.79 12.33 -2.95
CA LEU A 145 14.85 12.06 -1.87
C LEU A 145 14.59 10.57 -1.77
N ILE A 146 14.83 10.00 -0.60
CA ILE A 146 14.64 8.56 -0.35
C ILE A 146 13.60 8.39 0.75
N PHE A 147 12.53 7.69 0.44
CA PHE A 147 11.55 7.20 1.40
C PHE A 147 11.80 5.73 1.68
N ASP A 148 12.19 5.40 2.91
CA ASP A 148 12.34 4.00 3.35
C ASP A 148 11.16 3.61 4.25
N GLU A 149 10.62 2.42 4.03
CA GLU A 149 9.38 1.92 4.65
C GLU A 149 8.20 2.89 4.44
N ALA A 150 8.02 3.34 3.20
CA ALA A 150 7.09 4.41 2.83
C ALA A 150 5.63 4.10 3.17
N ALA A 151 5.18 2.85 3.03
CA ALA A 151 3.81 2.43 3.36
C ALA A 151 3.47 2.55 4.87
N PHE A 152 4.47 2.76 5.72
CA PHE A 152 4.29 2.96 7.17
C PHE A 152 4.40 4.41 7.59
N ILE A 153 4.55 5.33 6.63
CA ILE A 153 4.65 6.76 6.91
C ILE A 153 3.25 7.30 7.20
N GLU A 154 3.02 7.70 8.43
CA GLU A 154 1.81 8.41 8.85
C GLU A 154 1.91 9.89 8.42
N ALA A 155 1.59 10.19 7.18
CA ALA A 155 1.61 11.53 6.64
C ALA A 155 0.29 11.85 5.90
N ASP A 156 -0.06 13.14 5.91
CA ASP A 156 -1.16 13.65 5.11
C ASP A 156 -0.69 14.00 3.68
N GLY A 157 -1.64 14.23 2.79
CA GLY A 157 -1.35 14.64 1.41
C GLY A 157 -0.52 15.92 1.31
N ASP A 158 -0.60 16.81 2.31
CA ASP A 158 0.19 18.05 2.38
C ASP A 158 1.68 17.77 2.55
N PHE A 159 2.04 16.75 3.35
CA PHE A 159 3.42 16.33 3.52
C PHE A 159 4.02 15.80 2.22
N TRP A 160 3.30 14.88 1.54
CA TRP A 160 3.75 14.34 0.26
C TRP A 160 3.93 15.44 -0.79
N SER A 161 2.98 16.34 -0.85
CA SER A 161 3.00 17.51 -1.75
C SER A 161 4.20 18.41 -1.51
N ALA A 162 4.53 18.68 -0.24
CA ALA A 162 5.71 19.45 0.12
C ALA A 162 7.00 18.72 -0.29
N CYS A 163 7.02 17.38 -0.17
CA CYS A 163 8.14 16.56 -0.63
C CYS A 163 8.35 16.68 -2.14
N MET A 164 7.29 16.54 -2.93
CA MET A 164 7.36 16.64 -4.39
C MET A 164 7.71 18.07 -4.83
N ALA A 165 7.14 19.09 -4.21
CA ALA A 165 7.48 20.49 -4.49
C ALA A 165 8.97 20.79 -4.24
N SER A 166 9.60 20.15 -3.26
CA SER A 166 11.03 20.32 -2.98
C SER A 166 11.94 19.80 -4.10
N LEU A 167 11.42 18.94 -4.98
CA LEU A 167 12.11 18.37 -6.15
C LEU A 167 11.79 19.11 -7.46
N SER A 168 11.01 20.18 -7.42
CA SER A 168 10.55 20.94 -8.62
C SER A 168 11.68 21.45 -9.52
N THR A 169 12.89 21.58 -8.98
CA THR A 169 14.10 21.98 -9.73
C THR A 169 14.80 20.82 -10.44
N GLY A 170 14.20 19.63 -10.47
CA GLY A 170 14.77 18.44 -11.08
C GLY A 170 15.59 17.61 -10.10
N GLY A 171 14.95 16.86 -9.24
CA GLY A 171 15.57 15.90 -8.33
C GLY A 171 15.16 14.46 -8.66
N LYS A 172 15.68 13.52 -7.89
CA LYS A 172 15.33 12.10 -7.96
C LYS A 172 14.58 11.69 -6.70
N VAL A 173 13.47 10.97 -6.86
CA VAL A 173 12.74 10.35 -5.77
C VAL A 173 12.82 8.82 -5.85
N ILE A 174 13.04 8.19 -4.72
CA ILE A 174 13.09 6.74 -4.54
C ILE A 174 12.18 6.40 -3.38
N VAL A 175 11.14 5.61 -3.63
CA VAL A 175 10.15 5.18 -2.66
C VAL A 175 10.25 3.68 -2.49
N VAL A 176 10.54 3.21 -1.29
CA VAL A 176 10.78 1.78 -1.01
C VAL A 176 9.91 1.33 0.16
N SER A 177 9.17 0.24 0.01
CA SER A 177 8.43 -0.38 1.13
C SER A 177 8.09 -1.84 0.90
N THR A 178 7.78 -2.56 1.98
CA THR A 178 6.82 -3.67 1.95
C THR A 178 5.40 -3.09 1.94
N PRO A 179 4.38 -3.80 1.44
CA PRO A 179 3.01 -3.31 1.47
C PRO A 179 2.50 -3.16 2.91
N ASN A 180 1.58 -2.24 3.13
CA ASN A 180 0.89 -2.05 4.41
C ASN A 180 -0.59 -1.70 4.16
N GLY A 181 -1.30 -2.60 3.51
CA GLY A 181 -2.66 -2.36 3.05
C GLY A 181 -2.71 -1.27 1.98
N TYR A 182 -3.87 -0.68 1.83
CA TYR A 182 -4.10 0.47 0.93
C TYR A 182 -3.73 1.78 1.64
N ASP A 183 -2.45 1.99 1.87
CA ASP A 183 -2.00 3.25 2.44
C ASP A 183 -2.13 4.41 1.43
N PRO A 184 -2.40 5.63 1.89
CA PRO A 184 -2.76 6.74 1.01
C PRO A 184 -1.57 7.35 0.24
N ILE A 185 -0.36 6.87 0.43
CA ILE A 185 0.85 7.39 -0.22
C ILE A 185 1.48 6.33 -1.09
N TYR A 186 2.02 5.27 -0.49
CA TYR A 186 2.81 4.28 -1.20
C TYR A 186 1.96 3.43 -2.15
N TYR A 187 0.83 2.87 -1.64
CA TYR A 187 -0.08 2.11 -2.50
C TYR A 187 -0.63 2.95 -3.65
N GLU A 188 -1.02 4.18 -3.37
CA GLU A 188 -1.57 5.07 -4.38
C GLU A 188 -0.57 5.36 -5.50
N ILE A 189 0.69 5.66 -5.16
CA ILE A 189 1.75 5.88 -6.15
C ILE A 189 1.96 4.62 -6.99
N TYR A 190 1.98 3.46 -6.32
CA TYR A 190 2.18 2.17 -6.96
C TYR A 190 1.03 1.82 -7.92
N ASP A 191 -0.22 1.95 -7.48
CA ASP A 191 -1.41 1.69 -8.31
C ASP A 191 -1.47 2.63 -9.52
N GLN A 192 -1.22 3.93 -9.32
CA GLN A 192 -1.15 4.89 -10.42
C GLN A 192 -0.03 4.57 -11.40
N ALA A 193 1.13 4.12 -10.93
CA ALA A 193 2.23 3.70 -11.79
C ALA A 193 1.88 2.46 -12.61
N LEU A 194 1.20 1.47 -12.02
CA LEU A 194 0.69 0.30 -12.73
C LEU A 194 -0.28 0.67 -13.85
N ARG A 195 -1.11 1.68 -13.62
CA ARG A 195 -2.08 2.18 -14.61
C ARG A 195 -1.48 3.18 -15.61
N GLY A 196 -0.19 3.49 -15.50
CA GLY A 196 0.48 4.48 -16.35
C GLY A 196 -0.04 5.91 -16.13
N MET A 197 -0.52 6.23 -14.92
CA MET A 197 -1.09 7.53 -14.56
C MET A 197 -0.09 8.46 -13.91
N ASN A 198 1.11 7.99 -13.60
CA ASN A 198 2.27 8.76 -13.15
C ASN A 198 3.53 8.24 -13.82
N ASP A 199 4.66 8.94 -13.64
CA ASP A 199 5.95 8.62 -14.28
C ASP A 199 6.85 7.73 -13.39
N PHE A 200 6.32 7.17 -12.31
CA PHE A 200 7.10 6.28 -11.44
C PHE A 200 7.46 4.98 -12.14
N LYS A 201 8.75 4.68 -12.15
CA LYS A 201 9.26 3.39 -12.59
C LYS A 201 9.08 2.38 -11.46
N ILE A 202 8.34 1.30 -11.74
CA ILE A 202 8.08 0.25 -10.77
C ILE A 202 9.19 -0.79 -10.83
N SER A 203 9.73 -1.15 -9.66
CA SER A 203 10.60 -2.30 -9.45
C SER A 203 9.95 -3.22 -8.41
N GLU A 204 9.66 -4.46 -8.80
CA GLU A 204 9.06 -5.46 -7.92
C GLU A 204 10.07 -6.52 -7.52
N MET A 205 10.18 -6.78 -6.22
CA MET A 205 11.07 -7.79 -5.67
C MET A 205 10.29 -8.85 -4.92
N PHE A 206 10.16 -10.01 -5.54
CA PHE A 206 9.49 -11.16 -4.95
C PHE A 206 10.52 -12.17 -4.43
N TRP A 207 10.27 -12.76 -3.27
CA TRP A 207 11.18 -13.72 -2.64
C TRP A 207 11.47 -14.94 -3.52
N PHE A 208 10.51 -15.35 -4.34
CA PHE A 208 10.67 -16.51 -5.25
C PHE A 208 11.51 -16.22 -6.50
N ARG A 209 11.99 -14.99 -6.65
CA ARG A 209 13.03 -14.61 -7.64
C ARG A 209 14.42 -14.50 -7.01
N ASP A 210 14.52 -14.59 -5.69
CA ASP A 210 15.78 -14.47 -4.99
C ASP A 210 16.47 -15.86 -4.90
N PRO A 211 17.65 -16.05 -5.51
CA PRO A 211 18.33 -17.33 -5.56
C PRO A 211 18.72 -17.88 -4.18
N ARG A 212 18.76 -17.04 -3.15
CA ARG A 212 19.03 -17.48 -1.78
C ARG A 212 17.91 -18.33 -1.18
N TYR A 213 16.67 -18.16 -1.68
CA TYR A 213 15.45 -18.69 -1.07
C TYR A 213 14.70 -19.70 -1.94
N THR A 214 15.21 -19.96 -3.15
CA THR A 214 14.53 -20.77 -4.17
C THR A 214 15.14 -22.14 -4.39
N ARG A 215 16.09 -22.58 -3.53
CA ARG A 215 16.79 -23.86 -3.71
C ARG A 215 15.85 -25.06 -3.83
N ASP A 216 14.78 -25.07 -3.03
CA ASP A 216 13.80 -26.16 -2.96
C ASP A 216 12.39 -25.61 -3.31
N LEU A 217 12.32 -24.85 -4.41
CA LEU A 217 11.09 -24.20 -4.84
C LEU A 217 10.06 -25.24 -5.30
N TYR A 218 8.84 -25.11 -4.83
CA TYR A 218 7.70 -25.88 -5.29
C TYR A 218 6.46 -24.98 -5.38
N MET A 219 5.47 -25.39 -6.17
CA MET A 219 4.24 -24.66 -6.39
C MET A 219 3.08 -25.39 -5.75
N VAL A 220 2.19 -24.68 -5.11
CA VAL A 220 0.98 -25.26 -4.46
C VAL A 220 -0.26 -24.62 -5.05
N LYS A 221 -1.19 -25.46 -5.50
CA LYS A 221 -2.49 -24.98 -5.98
C LYS A 221 -3.39 -24.63 -4.80
N THR A 222 -3.31 -23.35 -4.39
CA THR A 222 -4.05 -22.82 -3.24
C THR A 222 -4.16 -21.31 -3.31
N ASN A 223 -5.22 -20.76 -2.74
CA ASN A 223 -5.36 -19.33 -2.51
C ASN A 223 -4.73 -18.91 -1.16
N ASP A 224 -4.52 -19.85 -0.25
CA ASP A 224 -3.99 -19.60 1.10
C ASP A 224 -2.86 -20.58 1.45
N LEU A 225 -1.61 -20.12 1.33
CA LEU A 225 -0.42 -20.91 1.70
C LEU A 225 -0.36 -21.20 3.20
N VAL A 226 -0.87 -20.30 4.04
CA VAL A 226 -0.86 -20.53 5.50
C VAL A 226 -1.80 -21.70 5.84
N HIS A 227 -2.97 -21.75 5.21
CA HIS A 227 -3.89 -22.89 5.36
C HIS A 227 -3.27 -24.20 4.90
N TYR A 228 -2.62 -24.19 3.71
CA TYR A 228 -1.90 -25.37 3.20
C TYR A 228 -0.83 -25.85 4.19
N LEU A 229 -0.01 -24.93 4.73
CA LEU A 229 1.07 -25.29 5.64
C LEU A 229 0.59 -25.86 6.99
N LEU A 230 -0.62 -25.50 7.42
CA LEU A 230 -1.25 -26.03 8.64
C LEU A 230 -1.99 -27.35 8.42
N ASN A 231 -2.50 -27.60 7.20
CA ASN A 231 -3.43 -28.70 6.89
C ASN A 231 -3.02 -29.42 5.60
N ARG A 232 -1.74 -29.83 5.49
CA ARG A 232 -1.19 -30.45 4.26
C ARG A 232 -1.93 -31.72 3.83
N GLU A 233 -2.47 -32.45 4.80
CA GLU A 233 -3.23 -33.68 4.58
C GLU A 233 -4.57 -33.45 3.86
N ASP A 234 -5.11 -32.23 3.90
CA ASP A 234 -6.35 -31.87 3.21
C ASP A 234 -6.15 -31.61 1.71
N TYR A 235 -4.90 -31.56 1.26
CA TYR A 235 -4.56 -31.24 -0.13
C TYR A 235 -4.18 -32.50 -0.91
N PRO A 236 -4.71 -32.70 -2.13
CA PRO A 236 -4.34 -33.82 -2.96
C PRO A 236 -2.88 -33.73 -3.42
N LEU A 237 -2.26 -34.87 -3.69
CA LEU A 237 -0.83 -34.93 -4.06
C LEU A 237 -0.52 -34.15 -5.35
N ASP A 238 -1.44 -34.06 -6.28
CA ASP A 238 -1.31 -33.32 -7.54
C ASP A 238 -1.46 -31.80 -7.37
N ALA A 239 -1.89 -31.33 -6.19
CA ALA A 239 -1.89 -29.91 -5.87
C ALA A 239 -0.48 -29.34 -5.67
N VAL A 240 0.53 -30.18 -5.52
CA VAL A 240 1.91 -29.77 -5.25
C VAL A 240 2.82 -30.16 -6.41
N ILE A 241 3.51 -29.20 -7.00
CA ILE A 241 4.44 -29.40 -8.10
C ILE A 241 5.83 -28.97 -7.65
N SER A 242 6.76 -29.92 -7.56
CA SER A 242 8.16 -29.61 -7.24
C SER A 242 8.87 -29.07 -8.49
N LEU A 243 9.46 -27.90 -8.35
CA LEU A 243 10.32 -27.32 -9.39
C LEU A 243 11.77 -27.70 -9.05
N THR A 244 12.18 -28.91 -9.46
CA THR A 244 13.60 -29.31 -9.41
C THR A 244 14.35 -28.56 -10.51
N ASN A 245 15.03 -27.50 -10.15
CA ASN A 245 15.81 -26.72 -11.09
C ASN A 245 17.26 -27.16 -11.10
N ASP A 246 17.70 -27.71 -12.21
CA ASP A 246 19.12 -27.85 -12.53
C ASP A 246 19.78 -26.48 -12.81
N ASN A 247 19.00 -25.39 -12.94
CA ASN A 247 19.49 -24.04 -13.15
C ASN A 247 18.69 -23.00 -12.32
N PRO A 248 19.15 -22.64 -11.09
CA PRO A 248 18.49 -21.64 -10.25
C PRO A 248 18.51 -20.20 -10.81
N TYR A 249 19.12 -19.97 -11.98
CA TYR A 249 19.29 -18.68 -12.63
C TYR A 249 18.49 -18.54 -13.93
N ASP A 250 17.38 -19.25 -14.06
CA ASP A 250 16.45 -18.93 -15.15
C ASP A 250 15.94 -17.50 -14.96
N ARG A 251 16.53 -16.59 -15.76
CA ARG A 251 16.33 -15.14 -15.62
C ARG A 251 14.89 -14.70 -15.79
N ASP A 252 14.09 -15.47 -16.48
CA ASP A 252 12.77 -15.04 -16.88
C ASP A 252 11.68 -15.48 -15.91
N HIS A 253 12.00 -16.39 -14.96
CA HIS A 253 11.02 -16.96 -14.01
C HIS A 253 9.65 -17.27 -14.65
N THR A 254 9.64 -17.52 -15.95
CA THR A 254 8.43 -17.70 -16.77
C THR A 254 7.60 -18.86 -16.26
N ILE A 255 8.27 -19.99 -15.90
CA ILE A 255 7.60 -21.17 -15.36
C ILE A 255 6.86 -20.85 -14.06
N VAL A 256 7.49 -20.11 -13.13
CA VAL A 256 6.86 -19.72 -11.86
C VAL A 256 5.69 -18.78 -12.11
N THR A 257 5.85 -17.80 -13.00
CA THR A 257 4.81 -16.85 -13.38
C THR A 257 3.63 -17.56 -14.05
N ASP A 258 3.90 -18.54 -14.91
CA ASP A 258 2.86 -19.35 -15.57
C ASP A 258 2.05 -20.15 -14.55
N TYR A 259 2.68 -20.76 -13.55
CA TYR A 259 1.97 -21.44 -12.48
C TYR A 259 1.17 -20.48 -11.60
N ILE A 260 1.71 -19.29 -11.30
CA ILE A 260 0.96 -18.25 -10.57
C ILE A 260 -0.31 -17.86 -11.33
N SER A 261 -0.23 -17.69 -12.64
CA SER A 261 -1.39 -17.37 -13.49
C SER A 261 -2.46 -18.49 -13.50
N GLN A 262 -2.07 -19.72 -13.19
CA GLN A 262 -2.95 -20.89 -13.06
C GLN A 262 -3.49 -21.10 -11.63
N GLY A 263 -3.24 -20.14 -10.72
CA GLY A 263 -3.72 -20.21 -9.33
C GLY A 263 -2.81 -21.01 -8.38
N TYR A 264 -1.55 -21.24 -8.76
CA TYR A 264 -0.56 -21.81 -7.86
C TYR A 264 0.19 -20.71 -7.12
N LYS A 265 0.60 -20.98 -5.90
CA LYS A 265 1.47 -20.11 -5.11
C LYS A 265 2.85 -20.75 -4.90
N PRO A 266 3.95 -19.97 -5.02
CA PRO A 266 5.31 -20.46 -4.79
C PRO A 266 5.56 -20.70 -3.29
N CYS A 267 6.23 -21.78 -2.97
CA CYS A 267 6.65 -22.14 -1.62
C CYS A 267 8.08 -22.73 -1.64
N SER A 268 8.79 -22.61 -0.51
CA SER A 268 10.12 -23.19 -0.31
C SER A 268 10.37 -23.44 1.18
N ALA A 269 11.40 -24.21 1.51
CA ALA A 269 11.78 -24.42 2.91
C ALA A 269 12.08 -23.11 3.66
N TRP A 270 12.66 -22.11 2.97
CA TRP A 270 12.85 -20.78 3.55
C TRP A 270 11.51 -20.09 3.85
N PHE A 271 10.58 -20.08 2.90
CA PHE A 271 9.26 -19.48 3.06
C PHE A 271 8.48 -20.11 4.22
N GLU A 272 8.47 -21.47 4.30
CA GLU A 272 7.84 -22.20 5.41
C GLU A 272 8.44 -21.79 6.77
N GLY A 273 9.79 -21.70 6.83
CA GLY A 273 10.49 -21.25 8.04
C GLY A 273 10.12 -19.82 8.45
N MET A 274 9.91 -18.93 7.48
CA MET A 274 9.47 -17.56 7.74
C MET A 274 8.02 -17.49 8.18
N VAL A 275 7.11 -18.22 7.54
CA VAL A 275 5.70 -18.33 7.96
C VAL A 275 5.60 -18.82 9.41
N LYS A 276 6.38 -19.84 9.79
CA LYS A 276 6.46 -20.32 11.17
C LYS A 276 6.95 -19.24 12.14
N LYS A 277 7.98 -18.47 11.78
CA LYS A 277 8.48 -17.33 12.59
C LYS A 277 7.43 -16.23 12.73
N LEU A 278 6.61 -16.00 11.71
CA LEU A 278 5.47 -15.08 11.73
C LEU A 278 4.23 -15.67 12.42
N LYS A 279 4.36 -16.87 13.06
CA LYS A 279 3.30 -17.56 13.79
C LYS A 279 2.06 -17.84 12.94
N TYR A 280 2.23 -18.11 11.66
CA TYR A 280 1.14 -18.36 10.71
C TYR A 280 0.13 -17.20 10.60
N ASP A 281 0.56 -15.98 10.93
CA ASP A 281 -0.26 -14.77 10.79
C ASP A 281 -0.37 -14.41 9.30
N ARG A 282 -1.57 -14.64 8.74
CA ARG A 282 -1.84 -14.43 7.29
C ARG A 282 -1.51 -13.02 6.83
N ARG A 283 -1.88 -12.02 7.63
CA ARG A 283 -1.61 -10.62 7.30
C ARG A 283 -0.12 -10.34 7.21
N LYS A 284 0.66 -10.81 8.19
CA LYS A 284 2.10 -10.63 8.16
C LYS A 284 2.77 -11.41 7.04
N VAL A 285 2.25 -12.60 6.70
CA VAL A 285 2.74 -13.37 5.56
C VAL A 285 2.47 -12.62 4.26
N ALA A 286 1.26 -12.14 4.05
CA ALA A 286 0.89 -11.36 2.87
C ALA A 286 1.74 -10.06 2.77
N GLN A 287 1.91 -9.34 3.86
CA GLN A 287 2.65 -8.08 3.94
C GLN A 287 4.16 -8.28 3.74
N GLU A 288 4.75 -9.20 4.50
CA GLU A 288 6.20 -9.30 4.65
C GLU A 288 6.84 -10.24 3.61
N LEU A 289 6.08 -11.21 3.09
CA LEU A 289 6.60 -12.24 2.19
C LEU A 289 5.95 -12.18 0.80
N GLU A 290 4.63 -12.13 0.71
CA GLU A 290 3.93 -12.23 -0.57
C GLU A 290 3.84 -10.91 -1.34
N CYS A 291 4.26 -9.78 -0.75
CA CYS A 291 4.11 -8.44 -1.34
C CYS A 291 2.66 -8.12 -1.70
N ASN A 292 1.72 -8.61 -0.89
CA ASN A 292 0.30 -8.49 -1.17
C ASN A 292 -0.33 -7.33 -0.38
N PHE A 293 -0.82 -6.31 -1.08
CA PHE A 293 -1.54 -5.19 -0.47
C PHE A 293 -2.88 -5.62 0.10
N LEU A 294 -3.54 -6.59 -0.53
CA LEU A 294 -4.87 -7.11 -0.17
C LEU A 294 -4.88 -7.85 1.18
N GLY A 295 -3.77 -8.34 1.65
CA GLY A 295 -3.65 -9.05 2.93
C GLY A 295 -4.06 -8.27 4.17
N SER A 296 -4.68 -7.09 4.01
CA SER A 296 -5.03 -6.16 5.10
C SER A 296 -6.47 -6.26 5.58
N GLY A 297 -7.29 -7.13 5.02
CA GLY A 297 -8.51 -7.50 5.69
C GLY A 297 -9.83 -7.13 5.03
N ASP A 298 -10.68 -8.13 5.00
CA ASP A 298 -12.11 -8.04 4.76
C ASP A 298 -12.79 -7.15 5.81
N ASN A 299 -13.98 -6.64 5.51
CA ASN A 299 -14.76 -5.90 6.48
C ASN A 299 -15.86 -6.80 7.08
N VAL A 300 -15.95 -6.88 8.40
CA VAL A 300 -17.04 -7.52 9.13
C VAL A 300 -18.06 -6.48 9.56
N PHE A 301 -19.31 -6.76 9.30
CA PHE A 301 -20.42 -5.92 9.73
C PHE A 301 -21.38 -6.71 10.60
N VAL A 302 -21.78 -6.10 11.70
CA VAL A 302 -22.62 -6.76 12.71
C VAL A 302 -23.86 -5.90 12.94
N ASP A 303 -25.00 -6.40 12.49
CA ASP A 303 -26.30 -5.91 12.87
C ASP A 303 -26.78 -6.64 14.13
N VAL A 304 -27.21 -5.90 15.14
CA VAL A 304 -27.45 -6.44 16.49
C VAL A 304 -28.89 -6.31 16.89
N SER A 305 -29.58 -7.44 17.06
CA SER A 305 -30.88 -7.51 17.71
C SER A 305 -30.79 -7.90 19.20
N ARG A 306 -31.91 -7.87 19.91
CA ARG A 306 -31.99 -8.31 21.32
C ARG A 306 -31.77 -9.80 21.52
N GLY A 307 -32.02 -10.61 20.49
CA GLY A 307 -32.00 -12.06 20.58
C GLY A 307 -33.26 -12.68 21.24
N ASP A 308 -34.15 -11.87 21.83
CA ASP A 308 -35.38 -12.27 22.49
C ASP A 308 -36.65 -11.78 21.77
N SER A 309 -36.48 -11.01 20.67
CA SER A 309 -37.53 -10.46 19.83
C SER A 309 -37.78 -11.31 18.57
N GLU A 310 -38.64 -10.84 17.68
CA GLU A 310 -38.84 -11.44 16.36
C GLU A 310 -37.66 -11.21 15.42
N ASP A 311 -36.86 -10.17 15.66
CA ASP A 311 -35.72 -9.78 14.83
C ASP A 311 -34.50 -10.64 15.06
N PHE A 312 -33.70 -10.83 14.02
CA PHE A 312 -32.45 -11.58 14.05
C PHE A 312 -31.25 -10.64 14.16
N SER A 313 -30.19 -11.11 14.80
CA SER A 313 -28.87 -10.53 14.65
C SER A 313 -28.21 -11.06 13.40
N SER A 314 -27.57 -10.21 12.61
CA SER A 314 -26.81 -10.63 11.44
C SER A 314 -25.34 -10.22 11.51
N ILE A 315 -24.46 -11.06 10.98
CA ILE A 315 -23.06 -10.73 10.72
C ILE A 315 -22.84 -10.90 9.23
N GLN A 316 -22.36 -9.86 8.58
CA GLN A 316 -21.99 -9.86 7.17
C GLN A 316 -20.50 -9.63 7.05
N ILE A 317 -19.82 -10.47 6.29
CA ILE A 317 -18.42 -10.24 5.91
C ILE A 317 -18.40 -10.02 4.41
N ILE A 318 -17.78 -8.92 3.99
CA ILE A 318 -17.62 -8.60 2.59
C ILE A 318 -16.14 -8.48 2.23
N ASP A 319 -15.79 -8.98 1.06
CA ASP A 319 -14.59 -8.57 0.35
C ASP A 319 -14.93 -7.35 -0.50
N PHE A 320 -14.32 -6.23 -0.14
CA PHE A 320 -14.61 -4.98 -0.82
C PHE A 320 -13.93 -4.91 -2.19
N ASP A 321 -12.78 -5.54 -2.35
CA ASP A 321 -11.99 -5.49 -3.58
C ASP A 321 -12.63 -6.33 -4.67
N GLU A 322 -13.05 -7.54 -4.34
CA GLU A 322 -13.80 -8.42 -5.25
C GLU A 322 -15.29 -8.03 -5.34
N ARG A 323 -15.72 -7.08 -4.50
CA ARG A 323 -17.12 -6.64 -4.36
C ARG A 323 -18.06 -7.81 -4.18
N GLU A 324 -17.80 -8.61 -3.16
CA GLU A 324 -18.61 -9.79 -2.90
C GLU A 324 -18.85 -10.05 -1.41
N GLN A 325 -19.96 -10.71 -1.14
CA GLN A 325 -20.30 -11.25 0.17
C GLN A 325 -19.50 -12.53 0.42
N VAL A 326 -18.69 -12.53 1.47
CA VAL A 326 -17.83 -13.67 1.83
C VAL A 326 -18.50 -14.61 2.83
N LEU A 327 -19.21 -14.03 3.82
CA LEU A 327 -19.88 -14.78 4.87
C LEU A 327 -21.14 -14.07 5.34
N GLU A 328 -22.16 -14.86 5.63
CA GLU A 328 -23.36 -14.42 6.35
C GLU A 328 -23.60 -15.34 7.55
N TYR A 329 -23.85 -14.74 8.70
CA TYR A 329 -24.39 -15.43 9.87
C TYR A 329 -25.67 -14.72 10.33
N VAL A 330 -26.70 -15.50 10.65
CA VAL A 330 -27.97 -14.99 11.16
C VAL A 330 -28.41 -15.84 12.34
N GLY A 331 -28.77 -15.22 13.45
CA GLY A 331 -29.20 -15.95 14.64
C GLY A 331 -29.92 -15.10 15.67
N LYS A 332 -30.73 -15.74 16.48
CA LYS A 332 -31.35 -15.14 17.68
C LYS A 332 -30.47 -15.44 18.89
N ILE A 333 -29.50 -14.61 19.13
CA ILE A 333 -28.50 -14.78 20.19
C ILE A 333 -28.29 -13.49 20.99
N PRO A 334 -27.92 -13.60 22.28
CA PRO A 334 -27.60 -12.43 23.09
C PRO A 334 -26.44 -11.61 22.51
N PRO A 335 -26.43 -10.28 22.71
CA PRO A 335 -25.42 -9.40 22.14
C PRO A 335 -23.96 -9.70 22.55
N ASP A 336 -23.74 -10.24 23.74
CA ASP A 336 -22.43 -10.65 24.23
C ASP A 336 -21.90 -11.90 23.50
N VAL A 337 -22.78 -12.89 23.27
CA VAL A 337 -22.45 -14.08 22.48
C VAL A 337 -22.22 -13.72 21.00
N LEU A 338 -23.01 -12.78 20.47
CA LEU A 338 -22.81 -12.24 19.12
C LEU A 338 -21.43 -11.61 18.98
N ALA A 339 -20.98 -10.87 20.01
CA ALA A 339 -19.65 -10.27 20.04
C ALA A 339 -18.53 -11.33 19.98
N GLU A 340 -18.69 -12.46 20.67
CA GLU A 340 -17.70 -13.55 20.62
C GLU A 340 -17.64 -14.21 19.23
N ILE A 341 -18.78 -14.37 18.59
CA ILE A 341 -18.85 -14.89 17.22
C ILE A 341 -18.24 -13.88 16.24
N ALA A 342 -18.59 -12.59 16.35
CA ALA A 342 -18.02 -11.53 15.53
C ALA A 342 -16.51 -11.39 15.75
N TYR A 343 -16.05 -11.51 17.00
CA TYR A 343 -14.61 -11.54 17.32
C TYR A 343 -13.90 -12.71 16.63
N LYS A 344 -14.45 -13.92 16.72
CA LYS A 344 -13.86 -15.11 16.10
C LYS A 344 -13.74 -14.95 14.58
N TRP A 345 -14.85 -14.65 13.90
CA TRP A 345 -14.87 -14.49 12.46
C TRP A 345 -14.07 -13.27 12.00
N GLY A 346 -14.27 -12.14 12.66
CA GLY A 346 -13.53 -10.92 12.34
C GLY A 346 -12.01 -11.07 12.49
N THR A 347 -11.56 -11.79 13.52
CA THR A 347 -10.13 -12.10 13.70
C THR A 347 -9.64 -13.07 12.63
N MET A 348 -10.45 -14.07 12.26
CA MET A 348 -10.10 -15.04 11.23
C MET A 348 -9.89 -14.38 9.85
N TYR A 349 -10.78 -13.47 9.48
CA TYR A 349 -10.69 -12.70 8.24
C TYR A 349 -9.85 -11.43 8.38
N ASN A 350 -9.34 -11.11 9.58
CA ASN A 350 -8.64 -9.87 9.91
C ASN A 350 -9.44 -8.62 9.51
N ALA A 351 -10.74 -8.66 9.72
CA ALA A 351 -11.69 -7.73 9.17
C ALA A 351 -11.94 -6.53 10.08
N TYR A 352 -12.09 -5.35 9.50
CA TYR A 352 -12.51 -4.14 10.22
C TYR A 352 -13.99 -4.22 10.58
N CYS A 353 -14.32 -4.12 11.88
CA CYS A 353 -15.67 -4.40 12.36
C CYS A 353 -16.49 -3.12 12.56
N VAL A 354 -17.68 -3.10 11.99
CA VAL A 354 -18.70 -2.06 12.18
C VAL A 354 -19.90 -2.66 12.88
N ILE A 355 -20.37 -2.01 13.94
CA ILE A 355 -21.48 -2.50 14.77
C ILE A 355 -22.62 -1.48 14.70
N ASP A 356 -23.83 -1.94 14.42
CA ASP A 356 -25.01 -1.08 14.59
C ASP A 356 -25.30 -0.84 16.08
N ILE A 357 -25.22 0.40 16.51
CA ILE A 357 -25.54 0.82 17.88
C ILE A 357 -26.90 1.52 17.96
N THR A 358 -27.72 1.43 16.93
CA THR A 358 -29.06 2.01 16.90
C THR A 358 -29.92 1.42 18.02
N GLY A 359 -30.66 2.26 18.72
CA GLY A 359 -31.52 1.83 19.82
C GLY A 359 -30.77 1.29 21.06
N GLY A 360 -29.43 1.33 21.07
CA GLY A 360 -28.61 0.97 22.20
C GLY A 360 -28.30 -0.54 22.32
N MET A 361 -28.83 -1.40 21.46
CA MET A 361 -28.62 -2.85 21.53
C MET A 361 -27.17 -3.24 21.22
N GLY A 362 -26.60 -2.68 20.16
CA GLY A 362 -25.21 -2.96 19.78
C GLY A 362 -24.14 -2.39 20.72
N VAL A 363 -24.52 -1.57 21.69
CA VAL A 363 -23.57 -1.00 22.67
C VAL A 363 -22.92 -2.10 23.51
N SER A 364 -23.68 -3.12 23.91
CA SER A 364 -23.13 -4.26 24.68
C SER A 364 -22.19 -5.11 23.84
N THR A 365 -22.54 -5.36 22.57
CA THR A 365 -21.66 -6.02 21.60
C THR A 365 -20.36 -5.24 21.39
N ALA A 366 -20.47 -3.93 21.18
CA ALA A 366 -19.32 -3.04 20.99
C ALA A 366 -18.38 -3.04 22.21
N ARG A 367 -18.93 -2.94 23.43
CA ARG A 367 -18.15 -3.01 24.67
C ARG A 367 -17.48 -4.35 24.85
N LYS A 368 -18.19 -5.46 24.58
CA LYS A 368 -17.61 -6.80 24.65
C LYS A 368 -16.46 -6.98 23.65
N MET A 369 -16.59 -6.45 22.44
CA MET A 369 -15.50 -6.46 21.45
C MET A 369 -14.28 -5.64 21.93
N GLN A 370 -14.51 -4.52 22.62
CA GLN A 370 -13.43 -3.74 23.23
C GLN A 370 -12.76 -4.50 24.38
N GLU A 371 -13.53 -5.17 25.25
CA GLU A 371 -13.00 -6.03 26.32
C GLU A 371 -12.15 -7.17 25.79
N LEU A 372 -12.56 -7.78 24.68
CA LEU A 372 -11.82 -8.81 23.96
C LEU A 372 -10.58 -8.27 23.24
N GLN A 373 -10.35 -6.95 23.27
CA GLN A 373 -9.23 -6.29 22.59
C GLN A 373 -9.16 -6.63 21.10
N TYR A 374 -10.27 -6.45 20.39
CA TYR A 374 -10.35 -6.75 18.96
C TYR A 374 -9.30 -5.98 18.15
N GLN A 375 -8.29 -6.69 17.65
CA GLN A 375 -7.10 -6.10 17.04
C GLN A 375 -7.31 -5.54 15.61
N PRO A 376 -8.15 -6.16 14.75
CA PRO A 376 -8.34 -5.63 13.40
C PRO A 376 -8.96 -4.23 13.35
N GLY A 377 -9.64 -3.81 14.42
CA GLY A 377 -10.19 -2.46 14.60
C GLY A 377 -11.71 -2.39 14.58
N LEU A 378 -12.25 -1.43 15.33
CA LEU A 378 -13.68 -1.13 15.44
C LEU A 378 -13.97 0.24 14.84
N TYR A 379 -14.99 0.32 14.01
CA TYR A 379 -15.45 1.59 13.45
C TYR A 379 -16.02 2.50 14.53
N VAL A 380 -15.68 3.79 14.47
CA VAL A 380 -16.24 4.83 15.33
C VAL A 380 -16.81 5.96 14.47
N ASP A 381 -18.12 6.20 14.55
CA ASP A 381 -18.76 7.22 13.72
C ASP A 381 -18.30 8.64 14.08
N GLY A 382 -18.08 9.47 13.06
CA GLY A 382 -17.64 10.87 13.23
C GLY A 382 -16.17 11.02 13.63
N VAL A 383 -15.39 9.94 13.60
CA VAL A 383 -13.93 9.98 13.67
C VAL A 383 -13.40 9.75 12.27
N ASP A 384 -12.53 10.63 11.81
CA ASP A 384 -11.84 10.42 10.54
C ASP A 384 -10.84 9.26 10.71
N THR A 385 -11.27 8.08 10.25
CA THR A 385 -10.50 6.84 10.35
C THR A 385 -9.50 6.68 9.21
N SER A 386 -9.42 7.64 8.29
CA SER A 386 -8.48 7.59 7.17
C SER A 386 -7.01 7.46 7.58
N ASN A 387 -6.70 7.68 8.86
CA ASN A 387 -5.33 7.61 9.40
C ASN A 387 -5.16 6.77 10.69
N LYS A 388 -6.20 6.09 11.21
CA LYS A 388 -6.07 5.40 12.51
C LYS A 388 -6.81 4.05 12.53
N TRP A 389 -6.21 3.06 11.94
CA TRP A 389 -6.58 1.64 12.08
C TRP A 389 -6.17 1.06 13.45
N LYS A 390 -5.63 1.86 14.36
CA LYS A 390 -5.20 1.42 15.69
C LYS A 390 -6.11 1.99 16.77
N TRP A 391 -6.44 1.12 17.72
CA TRP A 391 -7.06 1.49 18.98
C TRP A 391 -6.31 2.66 19.63
N ASP A 392 -6.96 3.81 19.76
CA ASP A 392 -6.42 5.02 20.38
C ASP A 392 -7.08 5.17 21.76
N PRO A 393 -6.32 5.21 22.86
CA PRO A 393 -6.87 5.46 24.19
C PRO A 393 -7.69 6.74 24.33
N LYS A 394 -7.48 7.74 23.46
CA LYS A 394 -8.28 8.97 23.42
C LYS A 394 -9.68 8.78 22.84
N ILE A 395 -9.92 7.67 22.16
CA ILE A 395 -11.22 7.30 21.55
C ILE A 395 -12.03 6.41 22.50
N ASN A 396 -11.44 5.92 23.59
CA ASN A 396 -12.09 5.01 24.55
C ASN A 396 -13.35 5.56 25.22
N ASP A 397 -13.57 6.86 25.23
CA ASP A 397 -14.80 7.46 25.74
C ASP A 397 -15.96 7.41 24.74
N LYS A 398 -15.69 7.02 23.47
CA LYS A 398 -16.73 6.86 22.45
C LYS A 398 -17.05 5.39 22.23
N ILE A 399 -18.34 5.10 22.15
CA ILE A 399 -18.81 3.75 21.84
C ILE A 399 -18.56 3.50 20.35
N PRO A 400 -17.81 2.42 20.00
CA PRO A 400 -17.63 2.05 18.60
C PRO A 400 -18.97 1.64 17.97
N GLY A 401 -19.16 2.03 16.72
CA GLY A 401 -20.32 1.66 15.93
C GLY A 401 -20.92 2.82 15.14
N ILE A 402 -21.99 2.52 14.45
CA ILE A 402 -22.76 3.47 13.64
C ILE A 402 -24.21 3.49 14.10
N ASN A 403 -24.84 4.67 14.09
CA ASN A 403 -26.28 4.78 14.27
C ASN A 403 -26.95 4.76 12.89
N PHE A 404 -27.54 3.63 12.55
CA PHE A 404 -28.19 3.40 11.26
C PHE A 404 -29.31 4.41 10.98
N ASN A 405 -30.18 4.69 11.96
CA ASN A 405 -31.35 5.57 11.77
C ASN A 405 -30.98 6.97 11.30
N THR A 406 -29.84 7.49 11.72
CA THR A 406 -29.40 8.84 11.32
C THR A 406 -28.89 8.90 9.88
N LYS A 407 -28.54 7.75 9.29
CA LYS A 407 -27.91 7.64 7.97
C LYS A 407 -28.64 6.69 7.02
N ARG A 408 -29.82 6.21 7.40
CA ARG A 408 -30.58 5.18 6.67
C ARG A 408 -30.65 5.45 5.16
N VAL A 409 -30.99 6.65 4.76
CA VAL A 409 -31.12 7.01 3.34
C VAL A 409 -29.78 6.86 2.60
N GLN A 410 -28.69 7.30 3.21
CA GLN A 410 -27.36 7.25 2.62
C GLN A 410 -26.86 5.79 2.54
N ILE A 411 -27.11 5.00 3.58
CA ILE A 411 -26.72 3.59 3.66
C ILE A 411 -27.44 2.77 2.59
N ILE A 412 -28.75 2.95 2.45
CA ILE A 412 -29.52 2.24 1.43
C ILE A 412 -29.17 2.71 0.02
N ALA A 413 -28.91 4.00 -0.20
CA ALA A 413 -28.46 4.49 -1.49
C ALA A 413 -27.12 3.86 -1.92
N ALA A 414 -26.17 3.72 -0.98
CA ALA A 414 -24.89 3.04 -1.24
C ALA A 414 -25.10 1.55 -1.57
N PHE A 415 -26.01 0.87 -0.89
CA PHE A 415 -26.36 -0.51 -1.21
C PHE A 415 -26.94 -0.64 -2.62
N GLU A 416 -27.91 0.19 -3.00
CA GLU A 416 -28.49 0.19 -4.34
C GLU A 416 -27.45 0.49 -5.41
N GLU A 417 -26.52 1.40 -5.15
CA GLU A 417 -25.41 1.72 -6.04
C GLU A 417 -24.43 0.56 -6.15
N GLY A 418 -24.03 -0.05 -5.03
CA GLY A 418 -23.15 -1.22 -5.00
C GLY A 418 -23.70 -2.39 -5.80
N VAL A 419 -24.98 -2.72 -5.61
CA VAL A 419 -25.66 -3.79 -6.36
C VAL A 419 -25.71 -3.47 -7.86
N ARG A 420 -26.00 -2.23 -8.24
CA ARG A 420 -25.97 -1.81 -9.67
C ARG A 420 -24.57 -1.90 -10.29
N HIS A 421 -23.54 -1.70 -9.51
CA HIS A 421 -22.13 -1.82 -9.94
C HIS A 421 -21.57 -3.23 -9.82
N GLY A 422 -22.43 -4.24 -9.64
CA GLY A 422 -22.07 -5.66 -9.75
C GLY A 422 -21.56 -6.27 -8.46
N PHE A 423 -21.94 -5.74 -7.29
CA PHE A 423 -21.67 -6.41 -6.02
C PHE A 423 -22.33 -7.79 -6.00
N LYS A 424 -21.55 -8.83 -5.71
CA LYS A 424 -21.98 -10.22 -5.75
C LYS A 424 -22.57 -10.64 -4.40
N ILE A 425 -23.82 -11.09 -4.40
CA ILE A 425 -24.52 -11.57 -3.21
C ILE A 425 -24.77 -13.04 -3.38
N TYR A 426 -24.25 -13.87 -2.45
CA TYR A 426 -24.36 -15.33 -2.51
C TYR A 426 -25.43 -15.87 -1.56
N SER A 427 -25.86 -15.09 -0.57
CA SER A 427 -26.88 -15.52 0.38
C SER A 427 -28.28 -15.50 -0.20
N HIS A 428 -28.94 -16.66 -0.14
CA HIS A 428 -30.38 -16.76 -0.46
C HIS A 428 -31.27 -15.97 0.49
N ARG A 429 -30.88 -15.77 1.75
CA ARG A 429 -31.65 -14.97 2.72
C ARG A 429 -31.62 -13.52 2.34
N THR A 430 -30.43 -12.95 2.17
CA THR A 430 -30.25 -11.58 1.70
C THR A 430 -31.00 -11.33 0.39
N TYR A 431 -30.93 -12.27 -0.57
CA TYR A 431 -31.67 -12.17 -1.83
C TYR A 431 -33.21 -12.18 -1.62
N ASN A 432 -33.72 -13.02 -0.73
CA ASN A 432 -35.15 -13.06 -0.43
C ASN A 432 -35.63 -11.78 0.27
N GLU A 433 -34.84 -11.24 1.19
CA GLU A 433 -35.13 -9.94 1.81
C GLU A 433 -35.16 -8.83 0.76
N MET A 434 -34.22 -8.80 -0.19
CA MET A 434 -34.22 -7.83 -1.30
C MET A 434 -35.51 -7.85 -2.12
N ASN A 435 -36.11 -9.03 -2.34
CA ASN A 435 -37.36 -9.16 -3.07
C ASN A 435 -38.57 -8.59 -2.32
N THR A 436 -38.49 -8.48 -0.99
CA THR A 436 -39.56 -7.98 -0.11
C THR A 436 -39.29 -6.58 0.41
N PHE A 437 -38.14 -6.00 0.06
CA PHE A 437 -37.73 -4.67 0.46
C PHE A 437 -38.29 -3.63 -0.50
N VAL A 438 -39.10 -2.72 -0.01
CA VAL A 438 -39.87 -1.78 -0.83
C VAL A 438 -39.85 -0.37 -0.23
N TYR A 439 -40.19 0.62 -1.03
CA TYR A 439 -40.40 2.00 -0.53
C TYR A 439 -41.82 2.18 -0.01
N ILE A 440 -41.96 2.33 1.31
CA ILE A 440 -43.23 2.62 1.97
C ILE A 440 -43.23 4.09 2.38
N ASN A 441 -44.18 4.89 1.86
CA ASN A 441 -44.25 6.33 2.12
C ASN A 441 -42.92 7.09 1.86
N GLY A 442 -42.19 6.70 0.85
CA GLY A 442 -40.91 7.31 0.49
C GLY A 442 -39.72 6.89 1.39
N ARG A 443 -39.89 5.91 2.26
CA ARG A 443 -38.83 5.33 3.08
C ARG A 443 -38.61 3.87 2.68
N PRO A 444 -37.37 3.44 2.51
CA PRO A 444 -37.06 2.03 2.25
C PRO A 444 -37.34 1.20 3.52
N ASP A 445 -38.14 0.15 3.40
CA ASP A 445 -38.57 -0.71 4.49
C ASP A 445 -39.01 -2.09 3.98
N HIS A 446 -39.09 -3.07 4.88
CA HIS A 446 -39.59 -4.39 4.53
C HIS A 446 -41.13 -4.43 4.46
N GLN A 447 -41.69 -5.37 3.70
CA GLN A 447 -43.13 -5.61 3.69
C GLN A 447 -43.58 -6.18 5.05
N LYS A 448 -44.79 -5.90 5.44
CA LYS A 448 -45.35 -6.33 6.74
C LYS A 448 -45.22 -7.88 6.91
N GLY A 449 -44.54 -8.26 7.98
CA GLY A 449 -44.29 -9.68 8.31
C GLY A 449 -43.05 -10.29 7.62
N GLN A 450 -42.23 -9.48 7.02
CA GLN A 450 -40.92 -9.84 6.48
C GLN A 450 -39.79 -9.24 7.33
N HIS A 451 -38.56 -9.63 7.08
CA HIS A 451 -37.35 -9.19 7.77
C HIS A 451 -36.42 -8.45 6.80
N ASP A 452 -35.54 -7.59 7.32
CA ASP A 452 -34.54 -6.84 6.56
C ASP A 452 -33.13 -6.86 7.24
N ASP A 453 -32.95 -7.73 8.24
CA ASP A 453 -31.74 -7.80 9.06
C ASP A 453 -30.47 -8.07 8.22
N CYS A 454 -30.55 -8.93 7.20
CA CYS A 454 -29.41 -9.23 6.33
C CYS A 454 -29.11 -8.07 5.39
N ILE A 455 -30.14 -7.42 4.84
CA ILE A 455 -29.97 -6.22 3.99
C ILE A 455 -29.35 -5.09 4.80
N MET A 456 -29.81 -4.87 6.03
CA MET A 456 -29.30 -3.80 6.87
C MET A 456 -27.82 -4.00 7.17
N GLY A 457 -27.42 -5.19 7.58
CA GLY A 457 -26.01 -5.54 7.80
C GLY A 457 -25.16 -5.35 6.54
N LEU A 458 -25.60 -5.89 5.39
CA LEU A 458 -24.89 -5.75 4.13
C LEU A 458 -24.84 -4.32 3.61
N SER A 459 -25.91 -3.55 3.79
CA SER A 459 -25.97 -2.13 3.39
C SER A 459 -24.98 -1.28 4.17
N MET A 460 -24.87 -1.49 5.48
CA MET A 460 -23.86 -0.84 6.32
C MET A 460 -22.44 -1.20 5.87
N ALA A 461 -22.22 -2.48 5.53
CA ALA A 461 -20.99 -2.97 4.99
C ALA A 461 -20.54 -2.16 3.79
N ILE A 462 -21.37 -2.12 2.77
CA ILE A 462 -21.08 -1.42 1.51
C ILE A 462 -20.92 0.08 1.74
N TYR A 463 -21.78 0.71 2.54
CA TYR A 463 -21.70 2.15 2.83
C TYR A 463 -20.37 2.56 3.48
N ILE A 464 -19.90 1.79 4.47
CA ILE A 464 -18.64 2.12 5.16
C ILE A 464 -17.46 1.84 4.25
N ALA A 465 -17.48 0.74 3.50
CA ALA A 465 -16.46 0.42 2.52
C ALA A 465 -16.35 1.54 1.46
N GLU A 466 -17.45 1.99 0.87
CA GLU A 466 -17.46 3.10 -0.10
C GLU A 466 -17.04 4.43 0.53
N LYS A 467 -17.46 4.73 1.77
CA LYS A 467 -17.05 5.94 2.47
C LYS A 467 -15.56 5.95 2.75
N SER A 468 -14.99 4.82 3.13
CA SER A 468 -13.55 4.65 3.28
C SER A 468 -12.85 4.83 1.95
N PHE A 469 -13.38 4.26 0.88
CA PHE A 469 -12.87 4.44 -0.48
C PHE A 469 -13.01 5.89 -0.98
N GLN A 470 -14.11 6.59 -0.72
CA GLN A 470 -14.27 7.99 -1.10
C GLN A 470 -13.33 8.93 -0.34
N SER A 471 -13.01 8.64 0.91
CA SER A 471 -11.99 9.41 1.65
C SER A 471 -10.60 9.17 1.07
N LEU A 472 -10.28 7.93 0.72
CA LEU A 472 -9.08 7.55 -0.04
C LEU A 472 -9.07 8.24 -1.41
N THR A 473 -10.17 8.19 -2.17
CA THR A 473 -10.28 8.82 -3.49
C THR A 473 -10.15 10.35 -3.44
N LYS A 474 -10.59 11.02 -2.38
CA LYS A 474 -10.36 12.47 -2.20
C LYS A 474 -8.89 12.79 -1.97
N VAL A 475 -8.20 12.01 -1.13
CA VAL A 475 -6.74 12.13 -0.94
C VAL A 475 -6.02 11.83 -2.26
N VAL A 476 -6.42 10.77 -2.94
CA VAL A 476 -5.96 10.34 -4.26
C VAL A 476 -6.12 11.46 -5.30
N ASN A 477 -7.31 12.03 -5.44
CA ASN A 477 -7.57 13.08 -6.43
C ASN A 477 -6.78 14.36 -6.14
N HIS A 478 -6.56 14.68 -4.88
CA HIS A 478 -5.70 15.80 -4.48
C HIS A 478 -4.24 15.52 -4.83
N THR A 479 -3.73 14.34 -4.50
CA THR A 479 -2.37 13.88 -4.85
C THR A 479 -2.20 13.82 -6.36
N LYS A 480 -3.19 13.29 -7.10
CA LYS A 480 -3.21 13.22 -8.57
C LYS A 480 -3.18 14.60 -9.23
N ALA A 481 -3.98 15.56 -8.75
CA ALA A 481 -3.95 16.93 -9.25
C ALA A 481 -2.58 17.57 -9.04
N MET A 482 -1.91 17.26 -7.94
CA MET A 482 -0.58 17.78 -7.63
C MET A 482 0.53 17.11 -8.42
N LEU A 483 0.49 15.77 -8.58
CA LEU A 483 1.43 15.05 -9.45
C LEU A 483 1.30 15.49 -10.91
N ASN A 484 0.07 15.69 -11.40
CA ASN A 484 -0.17 16.21 -12.75
C ASN A 484 0.34 17.65 -12.93
N SER A 485 0.19 18.49 -11.91
CA SER A 485 0.73 19.86 -11.97
C SER A 485 2.28 19.86 -11.97
N TRP A 486 2.87 18.90 -11.26
CA TRP A 486 4.32 18.73 -11.24
C TRP A 486 4.87 18.14 -12.56
N ALA A 487 4.20 17.12 -13.10
CA ALA A 487 4.56 16.53 -14.39
C ALA A 487 4.49 17.57 -15.53
N SER A 488 3.50 18.48 -15.51
CA SER A 488 3.41 19.56 -16.48
C SER A 488 4.60 20.55 -16.37
N VAL A 489 5.00 20.90 -15.15
CA VAL A 489 6.16 21.78 -14.91
C VAL A 489 7.47 21.13 -15.37
N VAL A 490 7.65 19.83 -15.13
CA VAL A 490 8.87 19.10 -15.56
C VAL A 490 8.92 18.95 -17.08
N ASN A 491 7.78 18.73 -17.75
CA ASN A 491 7.72 18.65 -19.22
C ASN A 491 7.93 19.99 -19.90
N GLU A 492 7.44 21.09 -19.34
CA GLU A 492 7.71 22.43 -19.83
C GLU A 492 9.21 22.79 -19.75
N ASN A 493 9.91 22.36 -18.69
CA ASN A 493 11.35 22.58 -18.54
C ASN A 493 12.23 21.72 -19.46
N LYS A 494 11.71 20.65 -20.10
CA LYS A 494 12.46 19.85 -21.09
C LYS A 494 12.50 20.51 -22.47
N ASN A 495 11.59 21.43 -22.76
CA ASN A 495 11.43 22.04 -24.10
C ASN A 495 11.87 23.48 -24.21
N THR A 496 12.32 24.14 -23.15
CA THR A 496 12.78 25.54 -23.22
C THR A 496 14.13 25.72 -22.57
N SER A 497 15.16 25.88 -23.42
CA SER A 497 16.46 26.46 -23.06
C SER A 497 16.41 28.01 -23.03
N GLU A 498 15.21 28.60 -22.92
CA GLU A 498 15.06 30.07 -22.89
C GLU A 498 14.53 30.51 -21.52
N PHE A 499 15.22 31.48 -20.97
CA PHE A 499 14.90 32.16 -19.72
C PHE A 499 13.45 32.67 -19.73
N PHE A 500 12.70 32.36 -18.67
CA PHE A 500 11.39 32.93 -18.44
C PHE A 500 11.46 34.44 -18.31
N ASN A 501 10.95 35.15 -19.31
CA ASN A 501 10.78 36.59 -19.28
C ASN A 501 9.30 36.89 -19.04
N PRO A 502 8.90 37.39 -17.86
CA PRO A 502 7.49 37.65 -17.54
C PRO A 502 6.83 38.78 -18.33
N MET A 503 7.54 39.40 -19.26
CA MET A 503 7.02 40.51 -20.07
C MET A 503 6.72 40.16 -21.52
N VAL A 504 6.80 38.88 -21.93
CA VAL A 504 6.41 38.48 -23.30
C VAL A 504 4.92 38.12 -23.30
N PRO A 505 4.08 38.77 -24.15
CA PRO A 505 2.67 38.40 -24.28
C PRO A 505 2.54 36.96 -24.74
N GLN A 506 1.66 36.19 -24.11
CA GLN A 506 1.35 34.81 -24.50
C GLN A 506 0.91 34.79 -25.97
N MET A 507 1.71 34.19 -26.83
CA MET A 507 1.31 33.89 -28.20
C MET A 507 0.17 32.86 -28.17
N GLY A 508 -0.78 33.09 -29.04
CA GLY A 508 -2.11 32.53 -29.08
C GLY A 508 -2.20 31.02 -28.89
N ARG A 509 -3.25 30.64 -28.19
CA ARG A 509 -3.72 29.25 -28.08
C ARG A 509 -3.90 28.67 -29.48
N ASP A 510 -3.42 27.45 -29.69
CA ASP A 510 -3.70 26.70 -30.90
C ASP A 510 -5.23 26.59 -31.08
N PRO A 511 -5.80 27.11 -32.17
CA PRO A 511 -7.24 27.10 -32.40
C PRO A 511 -7.84 25.68 -32.55
N ASN A 512 -7.01 24.64 -32.60
CA ASN A 512 -7.42 23.25 -32.72
C ASN A 512 -7.55 22.50 -31.36
N LEU A 513 -7.18 23.13 -30.25
CA LEU A 513 -7.33 22.55 -28.92
C LEU A 513 -8.53 23.18 -28.18
N ASN A 514 -9.37 22.37 -27.59
CA ASN A 514 -10.43 22.83 -26.69
C ASN A 514 -9.89 23.08 -25.27
N ASN A 515 -10.68 23.68 -24.40
CA ASN A 515 -10.30 24.07 -23.03
C ASN A 515 -9.81 22.91 -22.14
N ASN A 516 -9.95 21.65 -22.56
CA ASN A 516 -9.56 20.44 -21.82
C ASN A 516 -8.34 19.74 -22.44
N GLY A 517 -7.64 20.35 -23.40
CA GLY A 517 -6.43 19.80 -23.99
C GLY A 517 -6.63 18.66 -24.99
N ALA A 518 -7.88 18.27 -25.29
CA ALA A 518 -8.19 17.24 -26.27
C ALA A 518 -8.25 17.85 -27.69
N SER A 519 -7.73 17.14 -28.70
CA SER A 519 -7.80 17.57 -30.08
C SER A 519 -9.23 17.45 -30.62
N LYS A 520 -9.52 18.23 -31.70
CA LYS A 520 -10.83 18.16 -32.38
C LYS A 520 -11.11 16.76 -32.95
N ALA A 521 -10.07 16.01 -33.28
CA ALA A 521 -10.16 14.62 -33.77
C ALA A 521 -10.52 13.66 -32.62
N ASP A 522 -9.99 13.90 -31.42
CA ASP A 522 -10.31 13.11 -30.21
C ASP A 522 -11.77 13.34 -29.77
N TYR A 523 -12.27 14.57 -29.90
CA TYR A 523 -13.67 14.88 -29.59
C TYR A 523 -14.64 14.21 -30.56
N GLN A 524 -14.29 14.08 -31.83
CA GLN A 524 -15.10 13.34 -32.82
C GLN A 524 -15.08 11.82 -32.56
N LYS A 525 -13.97 11.28 -32.05
CA LYS A 525 -13.82 9.83 -31.82
C LYS A 525 -14.34 9.38 -30.47
N TYR A 526 -14.26 10.24 -29.44
CA TYR A 526 -14.58 9.90 -28.04
C TYR A 526 -15.59 10.84 -27.39
N GLY A 527 -16.26 11.71 -28.15
CA GLY A 527 -17.21 12.71 -27.62
C GLY A 527 -18.37 12.12 -26.81
N TRP A 528 -18.72 10.87 -27.10
CA TRP A 528 -19.71 10.11 -26.33
C TRP A 528 -19.29 9.85 -24.86
N LEU A 529 -17.98 9.78 -24.59
CA LEU A 529 -17.42 9.62 -23.25
C LEU A 529 -17.55 10.90 -22.40
N PHE A 530 -17.71 12.06 -23.03
CA PHE A 530 -17.77 13.36 -22.37
C PHE A 530 -19.19 13.96 -22.36
N GLY A 531 -20.22 13.14 -22.63
CA GLY A 531 -21.62 13.55 -22.55
C GLY A 531 -22.09 14.49 -23.68
N ALA A 532 -21.33 14.62 -24.75
CA ALA A 532 -21.81 15.31 -25.94
C ALA A 532 -22.74 14.37 -26.73
N LYS A 533 -24.01 14.78 -26.90
CA LYS A 533 -24.99 14.11 -27.78
C LYS A 533 -24.65 14.39 -29.23
#